data_205be62001c4a42fd445fa073d76f2a3
#
_entry.id   205be62001c4a42fd445fa073d76f2a3
#
_cell.length_a   1.000
_cell.length_b   1.000
_cell.length_c   1.000
_cell.angle_alpha   90.00
_cell.angle_beta   90.00
_cell.angle_gamma   90.00
#
_symmetry.space_group_name_H-M   'P 1'
#
loop_
_entity.id
_entity.type
_entity.pdbx_description
1 polymer ?
#
loop_
_entity_poly.entity_id
_entity_poly.type
_entity_poly.pdbx_seq_one_letter_code
_entity_poly.pdbx_strand_id
1 'polypeptide(L)'
;MNHRLKQSFKRLHAVKRLTGWSRARKTRALGLWWQKLLDLDEATQVSVEGNPRVLLATSLGAYQPASRLDSLLAMALKLRGAEPHVFLCDSFLPACQLVDAYFYPNQGKFLSHGSRRDVCRTCTEPTAAVFEALDVPVHQFSSYVADSRRHEIEELAAGIPAREISGYRSSNIAVGEHALAGALRFFASGSLDREPRGEEVLRSYFRAALLTAEATRGLLDEIEFDNVVLHHGLYVPQGIICEQFRARGARVATWHPAYRRGCFTFSEDNTYHKTFIDEPTDKWEGIPWTSAIDSSLMEYLESRRC
;
A
#
# COMPACT_ATOMS: atom_id res chain seq x y z
N MET A 1 37.64 0.58 0.45
CA MET A 1 36.50 1.39 0.03
C MET A 1 36.84 2.86 0.16
N ASN A 2 36.92 3.57 -0.97
CA ASN A 2 37.57 4.88 -1.11
C ASN A 2 36.82 5.97 -0.31
N HIS A 3 37.55 6.87 0.36
CA HIS A 3 36.99 7.95 1.22
C HIS A 3 35.95 8.85 0.48
N ARG A 4 36.15 9.04 -0.82
CA ARG A 4 35.19 9.77 -1.70
C ARG A 4 33.83 9.06 -1.85
N LEU A 5 33.80 7.73 -1.91
CA LEU A 5 32.58 6.93 -1.93
C LEU A 5 31.79 7.07 -0.61
N LYS A 6 32.48 7.06 0.53
CA LYS A 6 31.85 7.28 1.84
C LYS A 6 31.24 8.69 1.98
N GLN A 7 31.88 9.72 1.42
CA GLN A 7 31.32 11.08 1.43
C GLN A 7 30.12 11.23 0.48
N SER A 8 30.14 10.59 -0.68
CA SER A 8 28.99 10.56 -1.60
C SER A 8 27.79 9.85 -0.99
N PHE A 9 28.01 8.72 -0.29
CA PHE A 9 26.97 8.03 0.46
C PHE A 9 26.37 8.88 1.60
N LYS A 10 27.20 9.61 2.36
CA LYS A 10 26.71 10.52 3.42
C LYS A 10 25.90 11.69 2.84
N ARG A 11 26.30 12.24 1.70
CA ARG A 11 25.54 13.28 0.99
C ARG A 11 24.21 12.75 0.46
N LEU A 12 24.16 11.54 -0.08
CA LEU A 12 22.94 10.90 -0.54
C LEU A 12 21.94 10.67 0.63
N HIS A 13 22.43 10.25 1.80
CA HIS A 13 21.61 10.10 3.01
C HIS A 13 21.09 11.43 3.54
N ALA A 14 21.91 12.49 3.51
CA ALA A 14 21.47 13.84 3.91
C ALA A 14 20.41 14.40 2.96
N VAL A 15 20.59 14.23 1.65
CA VAL A 15 19.60 14.64 0.63
C VAL A 15 18.31 13.84 0.78
N LYS A 16 18.37 12.53 1.04
CA LYS A 16 17.17 11.70 1.30
C LYS A 16 16.43 12.12 2.58
N ARG A 17 17.14 12.53 3.64
CA ARG A 17 16.53 13.07 4.86
C ARG A 17 15.83 14.41 4.60
N LEU A 18 16.47 15.33 3.89
CA LEU A 18 15.90 16.64 3.54
C LEU A 18 14.67 16.50 2.61
N THR A 19 14.73 15.59 1.65
CA THR A 19 13.59 15.31 0.76
C THR A 19 12.45 14.62 1.50
N GLY A 20 12.72 13.74 2.46
CA GLY A 20 11.72 13.14 3.33
C GLY A 20 10.99 14.18 4.18
N TRP A 21 11.73 15.09 4.80
CA TRP A 21 11.17 16.18 5.62
C TRP A 21 10.32 17.16 4.80
N SER A 22 10.80 17.52 3.60
CA SER A 22 10.05 18.34 2.65
C SER A 22 8.76 17.66 2.19
N ARG A 23 8.79 16.34 1.98
CA ARG A 23 7.60 15.55 1.62
C ARG A 23 6.58 15.51 2.75
N ALA A 24 7.01 15.22 3.98
CA ALA A 24 6.15 15.21 5.16
C ALA A 24 5.43 16.55 5.36
N ARG A 25 6.16 17.67 5.21
CA ARG A 25 5.59 19.02 5.31
C ARG A 25 4.55 19.28 4.21
N LYS A 26 4.80 18.83 2.97
CA LYS A 26 3.85 18.97 1.85
C LYS A 26 2.60 18.10 2.08
N THR A 27 2.76 16.91 2.63
CA THR A 27 1.64 16.01 2.92
C THR A 27 0.73 16.59 3.99
N ARG A 28 1.29 17.12 5.08
CA ARG A 28 0.51 17.81 6.12
C ARG A 28 -0.22 19.05 5.58
N ALA A 29 0.43 19.84 4.74
CA ALA A 29 -0.18 21.01 4.10
C ALA A 29 -1.37 20.61 3.20
N LEU A 30 -1.33 19.43 2.59
CA LEU A 30 -2.43 18.91 1.79
C LEU A 30 -3.70 18.66 2.63
N GLY A 31 -3.57 18.05 3.82
CA GLY A 31 -4.71 17.83 4.71
C GLY A 31 -5.40 19.12 5.10
N LEU A 32 -4.63 20.16 5.46
CA LEU A 32 -5.18 21.48 5.76
C LEU A 32 -5.86 22.15 4.57
N TRP A 33 -5.42 21.87 3.35
CA TRP A 33 -6.04 22.37 2.16
C TRP A 33 -7.36 21.66 1.86
N TRP A 34 -7.41 20.32 2.01
CA TRP A 34 -8.65 19.54 1.89
C TRP A 34 -9.69 19.97 2.93
N GLN A 35 -9.28 20.22 4.17
CA GLN A 35 -10.20 20.71 5.21
C GLN A 35 -10.89 22.01 4.79
N LYS A 36 -10.14 22.95 4.24
CA LYS A 36 -10.71 24.22 3.74
C LYS A 36 -11.73 24.02 2.63
N LEU A 37 -11.59 22.98 1.79
CA LEU A 37 -12.57 22.66 0.76
C LEU A 37 -13.85 22.07 1.37
N LEU A 38 -13.73 21.22 2.40
CA LEU A 38 -14.88 20.70 3.13
C LEU A 38 -15.69 21.83 3.80
N ASP A 39 -15.00 22.80 4.40
CA ASP A 39 -15.63 23.96 5.06
C ASP A 39 -16.40 24.87 4.09
N LEU A 40 -16.04 24.85 2.79
CA LEU A 40 -16.71 25.64 1.76
C LEU A 40 -17.99 24.97 1.20
N ASP A 41 -18.15 23.66 1.38
CA ASP A 41 -19.19 22.86 0.70
C ASP A 41 -20.26 22.31 1.64
N GLU A 42 -20.56 23.01 2.74
CA GLU A 42 -21.67 22.65 3.65
C GLU A 42 -23.05 22.54 2.94
N ALA A 43 -23.16 23.06 1.72
CA ALA A 43 -24.44 23.16 1.00
C ALA A 43 -24.76 21.99 0.06
N THR A 44 -23.84 21.08 -0.23
CA THR A 44 -23.98 20.03 -1.27
C THR A 44 -23.84 18.61 -0.75
N GLN A 45 -24.17 18.33 0.51
CA GLN A 45 -24.19 16.97 1.03
C GLN A 45 -25.26 16.13 0.32
N VAL A 46 -24.85 15.40 -0.71
CA VAL A 46 -25.65 14.32 -1.28
C VAL A 46 -25.58 13.14 -0.31
N SER A 47 -26.63 12.95 0.48
CA SER A 47 -26.74 11.82 1.38
C SER A 47 -26.74 10.51 0.58
N VAL A 48 -25.76 9.65 0.83
CA VAL A 48 -25.82 8.25 0.41
C VAL A 48 -26.68 7.51 1.41
N GLU A 49 -27.66 6.78 0.92
CA GLU A 49 -28.55 5.98 1.75
C GLU A 49 -27.73 4.96 2.57
N GLY A 50 -27.90 4.97 3.89
CA GLY A 50 -27.25 4.01 4.80
C GLY A 50 -25.89 4.39 5.34
N ASN A 51 -25.28 5.54 4.98
CA ASN A 51 -23.95 5.98 5.45
C ASN A 51 -22.89 4.85 5.43
N PRO A 52 -22.53 4.30 4.28
CA PRO A 52 -21.66 3.13 4.22
C PRO A 52 -20.27 3.43 4.82
N ARG A 53 -19.76 2.50 5.62
CA ARG A 53 -18.40 2.55 6.14
C ARG A 53 -17.40 2.05 5.10
N VAL A 54 -16.43 2.89 4.78
CA VAL A 54 -15.44 2.60 3.75
C VAL A 54 -14.04 2.62 4.37
N LEU A 55 -13.34 1.49 4.35
CA LEU A 55 -11.96 1.45 4.76
C LEU A 55 -11.03 1.84 3.60
N LEU A 56 -10.23 2.87 3.80
CA LEU A 56 -9.10 3.21 2.96
C LEU A 56 -7.87 2.50 3.53
N ALA A 57 -7.53 1.33 2.99
CA ALA A 57 -6.38 0.58 3.44
C ALA A 57 -5.10 1.12 2.81
N THR A 58 -4.83 2.41 3.03
CA THR A 58 -3.63 3.12 2.57
C THR A 58 -2.36 2.40 2.99
N SER A 59 -2.36 1.85 4.20
CA SER A 59 -1.33 1.00 4.80
C SER A 59 0.05 1.62 4.87
N LEU A 60 0.53 2.22 3.77
CA LEU A 60 1.91 2.69 3.56
C LEU A 60 1.94 4.16 3.17
N GLY A 61 1.96 5.04 4.15
CA GLY A 61 1.85 6.48 3.99
C GLY A 61 2.97 7.15 3.16
N ALA A 62 4.18 6.57 3.13
CA ALA A 62 5.29 7.17 2.36
C ALA A 62 5.15 7.00 0.85
N TYR A 63 4.20 6.20 0.36
CA TYR A 63 3.86 6.15 -1.07
C TYR A 63 2.93 7.31 -1.41
N GLN A 64 3.51 8.43 -1.81
CA GLN A 64 2.81 9.70 -2.03
C GLN A 64 1.62 9.63 -3.00
N PRO A 65 1.67 8.88 -4.13
CA PRO A 65 0.50 8.74 -4.98
C PRO A 65 -0.69 8.14 -4.24
N ALA A 66 -0.47 7.10 -3.41
CA ALA A 66 -1.52 6.49 -2.61
C ALA A 66 -2.07 7.45 -1.56
N SER A 67 -1.22 8.01 -0.72
CA SER A 67 -1.67 8.92 0.34
C SER A 67 -2.50 10.09 -0.17
N ARG A 68 -2.15 10.63 -1.36
CA ARG A 68 -2.87 11.75 -1.96
C ARG A 68 -4.20 11.32 -2.57
N LEU A 69 -4.22 10.21 -3.30
CA LEU A 69 -5.46 9.71 -3.89
C LEU A 69 -6.43 9.29 -2.79
N ASP A 70 -5.96 8.55 -1.79
CA ASP A 70 -6.80 8.09 -0.70
C ASP A 70 -7.33 9.26 0.14
N SER A 71 -6.53 10.33 0.36
CA SER A 71 -7.01 11.53 1.05
C SER A 71 -8.07 12.30 0.24
N LEU A 72 -7.90 12.38 -1.08
CA LEU A 72 -8.92 12.94 -1.98
C LEU A 72 -10.20 12.09 -1.96
N LEU A 73 -10.05 10.77 -1.98
CA LEU A 73 -11.17 9.84 -1.92
C LEU A 73 -11.91 9.94 -0.58
N ALA A 74 -11.17 10.03 0.54
CA ALA A 74 -11.76 10.24 1.87
C ALA A 74 -12.64 11.50 1.90
N MET A 75 -12.13 12.61 1.38
CA MET A 75 -12.89 13.85 1.25
C MET A 75 -14.15 13.66 0.39
N ALA A 76 -14.01 13.04 -0.79
CA ALA A 76 -15.12 12.82 -1.69
C ALA A 76 -16.20 11.88 -1.10
N LEU A 77 -15.80 10.91 -0.30
CA LEU A 77 -16.72 10.02 0.43
C LEU A 77 -17.48 10.76 1.53
N LYS A 78 -16.78 11.59 2.32
CA LYS A 78 -17.43 12.43 3.36
C LYS A 78 -18.48 13.37 2.74
N LEU A 79 -18.14 14.04 1.63
CA LEU A 79 -19.09 14.92 0.92
C LEU A 79 -20.33 14.17 0.40
N ARG A 80 -20.26 12.87 0.24
CA ARG A 80 -21.37 12.00 -0.17
C ARG A 80 -22.08 11.31 1.01
N GLY A 81 -21.71 11.65 2.25
CA GLY A 81 -22.34 11.07 3.44
C GLY A 81 -21.86 9.65 3.80
N ALA A 82 -20.78 9.15 3.18
CA ALA A 82 -20.13 7.93 3.62
C ALA A 82 -19.21 8.19 4.82
N GLU A 83 -18.89 7.14 5.59
CA GLU A 83 -18.03 7.16 6.74
C GLU A 83 -16.66 6.55 6.39
N PRO A 84 -15.67 7.34 5.88
CA PRO A 84 -14.35 6.82 5.58
C PRO A 84 -13.53 6.60 6.84
N HIS A 85 -12.81 5.49 6.89
CA HIS A 85 -11.80 5.15 7.89
C HIS A 85 -10.48 4.86 7.19
N VAL A 86 -9.36 5.01 7.88
CA VAL A 86 -8.03 4.74 7.34
C VAL A 86 -7.30 3.70 8.16
N PHE A 87 -6.62 2.76 7.51
CA PHE A 87 -5.78 1.75 8.14
C PHE A 87 -4.32 1.94 7.76
N LEU A 88 -3.47 2.29 8.73
CA LEU A 88 -2.05 2.63 8.53
C LEU A 88 -1.13 1.72 9.34
N CYS A 89 -0.02 1.32 8.71
CA CYS A 89 1.10 0.73 9.41
C CYS A 89 1.88 1.82 10.16
N ASP A 90 1.95 1.72 11.48
CA ASP A 90 2.64 2.61 12.40
C ASP A 90 4.08 2.16 12.71
N SER A 91 4.82 1.73 11.71
CA SER A 91 6.15 1.11 11.84
C SER A 91 6.12 -0.28 12.47
N PHE A 92 4.96 -0.92 12.48
CA PHE A 92 4.74 -2.20 13.12
C PHE A 92 5.33 -3.37 12.33
N LEU A 93 5.24 -3.32 11.00
CA LEU A 93 5.69 -4.41 10.13
C LEU A 93 7.20 -4.43 9.95
N PRO A 94 7.85 -5.61 10.01
CA PRO A 94 9.29 -5.76 9.76
C PRO A 94 9.67 -5.60 8.28
N ALA A 95 8.75 -5.85 7.36
CA ALA A 95 8.91 -5.72 5.92
C ALA A 95 7.64 -5.18 5.28
N CYS A 96 7.76 -4.46 4.17
CA CYS A 96 6.62 -3.93 3.43
C CYS A 96 6.99 -3.60 1.97
N GLN A 97 6.00 -3.27 1.18
CA GLN A 97 6.17 -2.91 -0.23
C GLN A 97 7.12 -1.71 -0.49
N LEU A 98 7.39 -0.86 0.49
CA LEU A 98 8.26 0.32 0.32
C LEU A 98 9.75 0.02 0.43
N VAL A 99 10.14 -1.22 0.76
CA VAL A 99 11.54 -1.63 0.87
C VAL A 99 11.94 -2.52 -0.28
N ASP A 100 13.18 -2.35 -0.74
CA ASP A 100 13.77 -3.12 -1.82
C ASP A 100 15.30 -3.21 -1.67
N ALA A 101 15.95 -4.07 -2.47
CA ALA A 101 17.39 -4.28 -2.46
C ALA A 101 18.17 -3.04 -2.89
N TYR A 102 17.57 -2.11 -3.63
CA TYR A 102 18.18 -0.84 -3.98
C TYR A 102 18.35 0.08 -2.76
N PHE A 103 17.33 0.13 -1.89
CA PHE A 103 17.42 0.84 -0.61
C PHE A 103 18.31 0.13 0.39
N TYR A 104 18.33 -1.20 0.36
CA TYR A 104 19.05 -2.06 1.27
C TYR A 104 20.03 -2.99 0.52
N PRO A 105 21.04 -2.46 -0.18
CA PRO A 105 22.04 -3.28 -0.88
C PRO A 105 22.80 -4.20 0.10
N ASN A 106 22.87 -3.81 1.39
CA ASN A 106 23.27 -4.69 2.48
C ASN A 106 22.01 -5.21 3.19
N GLN A 107 21.54 -6.39 2.78
CA GLN A 107 20.37 -7.05 3.37
C GLN A 107 20.51 -7.26 4.88
N GLY A 108 21.72 -7.40 5.42
CA GLY A 108 21.97 -7.52 6.84
C GLY A 108 21.43 -6.36 7.66
N LYS A 109 21.47 -5.13 7.14
CA LYS A 109 20.87 -3.96 7.80
C LYS A 109 19.34 -4.03 7.82
N PHE A 110 18.76 -4.44 6.71
CA PHE A 110 17.31 -4.65 6.64
C PHE A 110 16.86 -5.74 7.63
N LEU A 111 17.53 -6.88 7.63
CA LEU A 111 17.17 -8.01 8.48
C LEU A 111 17.36 -7.75 9.98
N SER A 112 18.33 -6.91 10.36
CA SER A 112 18.57 -6.58 11.77
C SER A 112 17.66 -5.47 12.32
N HIS A 113 17.19 -4.55 11.49
CA HIS A 113 16.47 -3.37 11.94
C HIS A 113 15.11 -3.16 11.26
N GLY A 114 14.79 -3.95 10.23
CA GLY A 114 13.60 -3.72 9.37
C GLY A 114 13.69 -2.38 8.63
N SER A 115 12.53 -1.88 8.22
CA SER A 115 12.38 -0.59 7.54
C SER A 115 12.34 0.62 8.49
N ARG A 116 12.31 0.39 9.80
CA ARG A 116 11.97 1.38 10.83
C ARG A 116 12.84 2.64 10.82
N ARG A 117 14.16 2.50 10.57
CA ARG A 117 15.09 3.64 10.68
C ARG A 117 15.06 4.59 9.50
N ASP A 118 14.80 4.09 8.31
CA ASP A 118 15.03 4.85 7.07
C ASP A 118 13.74 5.22 6.34
N VAL A 119 12.71 4.38 6.39
CA VAL A 119 11.44 4.55 5.67
C VAL A 119 10.31 4.96 6.61
N CYS A 120 10.13 4.27 7.72
CA CYS A 120 8.96 4.43 8.58
C CYS A 120 8.83 5.82 9.22
N ARG A 121 9.95 6.51 9.53
CA ARG A 121 9.94 7.85 10.12
C ARG A 121 9.20 8.91 9.29
N THR A 122 9.10 8.70 7.98
CA THR A 122 8.43 9.62 7.05
C THR A 122 7.16 9.01 6.47
N CYS A 123 6.77 7.86 6.97
CA CYS A 123 5.64 7.07 6.48
C CYS A 123 4.35 7.42 7.25
N THR A 124 4.31 7.14 8.53
CA THR A 124 3.07 7.14 9.32
C THR A 124 2.62 8.54 9.71
N GLU A 125 3.43 9.26 10.49
CA GLU A 125 3.02 10.56 11.08
C GLU A 125 2.50 11.59 10.06
N PRO A 126 3.20 11.83 8.91
CA PRO A 126 2.72 12.82 7.98
C PRO A 126 1.40 12.44 7.31
N THR A 127 1.19 11.13 7.12
CA THR A 127 -0.02 10.63 6.47
C THR A 127 -1.19 10.60 7.44
N ALA A 128 -1.00 10.14 8.67
CA ALA A 128 -2.01 10.21 9.71
C ALA A 128 -2.53 11.65 9.89
N ALA A 129 -1.63 12.62 9.97
CA ALA A 129 -1.99 14.03 10.11
C ALA A 129 -2.86 14.59 8.97
N VAL A 130 -2.81 14.00 7.76
CA VAL A 130 -3.72 14.39 6.66
C VAL A 130 -5.14 13.94 6.95
N PHE A 131 -5.31 12.69 7.36
CA PHE A 131 -6.61 12.10 7.63
C PHE A 131 -7.22 12.64 8.93
N GLU A 132 -6.41 12.88 9.96
CA GLU A 132 -6.81 13.59 11.18
C GLU A 132 -7.34 15.00 10.87
N ALA A 133 -6.68 15.74 9.97
CA ALA A 133 -7.15 17.06 9.54
C ALA A 133 -8.47 17.01 8.75
N LEU A 134 -8.82 15.85 8.19
CA LEU A 134 -10.11 15.60 7.54
C LEU A 134 -11.16 15.03 8.51
N ASP A 135 -10.83 14.90 9.78
CA ASP A 135 -11.67 14.23 10.77
C ASP A 135 -12.06 12.81 10.29
N VAL A 136 -11.07 12.06 9.83
CA VAL A 136 -11.20 10.66 9.40
C VAL A 136 -10.50 9.77 10.42
N PRO A 137 -11.20 8.78 11.02
CA PRO A 137 -10.60 7.86 11.99
C PRO A 137 -9.40 7.13 11.39
N VAL A 138 -8.26 7.17 12.11
CA VAL A 138 -7.02 6.50 11.72
C VAL A 138 -6.79 5.31 12.64
N HIS A 139 -6.84 4.11 12.06
CA HIS A 139 -6.56 2.85 12.74
C HIS A 139 -5.11 2.44 12.50
N GLN A 140 -4.38 2.15 13.57
CA GLN A 140 -2.98 1.72 13.51
C GLN A 140 -2.88 0.20 13.62
N PHE A 141 -1.99 -0.43 12.86
CA PHE A 141 -1.82 -1.89 12.88
C PHE A 141 -1.50 -2.42 14.27
N SER A 142 -0.61 -1.73 15.01
CA SER A 142 -0.21 -2.18 16.35
C SER A 142 -1.37 -2.20 17.35
N SER A 143 -2.40 -1.39 17.15
CA SER A 143 -3.55 -1.32 18.06
C SER A 143 -4.40 -2.60 18.06
N TYR A 144 -4.28 -3.41 17.01
CA TYR A 144 -5.09 -4.62 16.80
C TYR A 144 -4.31 -5.93 16.99
N VAL A 145 -3.09 -5.86 17.54
CA VAL A 145 -2.26 -7.05 17.80
C VAL A 145 -1.71 -7.00 19.21
N ALA A 146 -2.21 -7.86 20.07
CA ALA A 146 -1.70 -7.99 21.44
C ALA A 146 -0.23 -8.45 21.45
N ASP A 147 0.56 -8.02 22.43
CA ASP A 147 1.98 -8.37 22.54
C ASP A 147 2.21 -9.89 22.61
N SER A 148 1.35 -10.62 23.35
CA SER A 148 1.40 -12.09 23.41
C SER A 148 1.24 -12.72 22.02
N ARG A 149 0.26 -12.21 21.25
CA ARG A 149 -0.02 -12.71 19.90
C ARG A 149 1.11 -12.38 18.92
N ARG A 150 1.72 -11.21 19.09
CA ARG A 150 2.91 -10.84 18.32
C ARG A 150 4.06 -11.81 18.59
N HIS A 151 4.29 -12.20 19.84
CA HIS A 151 5.33 -13.17 20.21
C HIS A 151 5.07 -14.54 19.59
N GLU A 152 3.84 -15.06 19.69
CA GLU A 152 3.43 -16.31 19.05
C GLU A 152 3.67 -16.28 17.51
N ILE A 153 3.37 -15.16 16.87
CA ILE A 153 3.62 -14.99 15.43
C ILE A 153 5.13 -15.01 15.12
N GLU A 154 5.94 -14.40 15.96
CA GLU A 154 7.40 -14.42 15.79
C GLU A 154 7.97 -15.83 15.93
N GLU A 155 7.50 -16.62 16.91
CA GLU A 155 7.86 -18.03 17.09
C GLU A 155 7.40 -18.89 15.91
N LEU A 156 6.15 -18.75 15.50
CA LEU A 156 5.59 -19.44 14.33
C LEU A 156 6.42 -19.16 13.07
N ALA A 157 6.70 -17.88 12.79
CA ALA A 157 7.46 -17.50 11.62
C ALA A 157 8.90 -18.01 11.65
N ALA A 158 9.49 -18.17 12.83
CA ALA A 158 10.81 -18.75 13.00
C ALA A 158 10.79 -20.28 12.78
N GLY A 159 9.72 -20.96 13.22
CA GLY A 159 9.60 -22.43 13.19
C GLY A 159 9.27 -23.02 11.82
N ILE A 160 8.60 -22.28 10.93
CA ILE A 160 8.24 -22.78 9.59
C ILE A 160 9.48 -22.89 8.69
N PRO A 161 9.76 -24.06 8.07
CA PRO A 161 10.83 -24.19 7.07
C PRO A 161 10.63 -23.22 5.89
N ALA A 162 11.71 -22.60 5.39
CA ALA A 162 11.62 -21.60 4.33
C ALA A 162 10.89 -22.12 3.07
N ARG A 163 11.14 -23.39 2.69
CA ARG A 163 10.50 -24.06 1.54
C ARG A 163 8.97 -24.22 1.69
N GLU A 164 8.45 -24.16 2.92
CA GLU A 164 7.03 -24.33 3.22
C GLU A 164 6.29 -23.00 3.33
N ILE A 165 7.04 -21.88 3.42
CA ILE A 165 6.45 -20.54 3.59
C ILE A 165 5.51 -20.21 2.44
N SER A 166 5.91 -20.43 1.19
CA SER A 166 5.12 -20.03 0.02
C SER A 166 3.74 -20.68 -0.03
N GLY A 167 3.61 -21.91 0.48
CA GLY A 167 2.34 -22.64 0.56
C GLY A 167 1.55 -22.39 1.85
N TYR A 168 2.08 -21.59 2.77
CA TYR A 168 1.44 -21.42 4.08
C TYR A 168 0.15 -20.60 3.98
N ARG A 169 -0.91 -21.11 4.56
CA ARG A 169 -2.21 -20.43 4.66
C ARG A 169 -2.61 -20.28 6.13
N SER A 170 -3.21 -19.14 6.46
CA SER A 170 -3.81 -18.88 7.77
C SER A 170 -5.29 -18.55 7.57
N SER A 171 -6.18 -19.37 8.12
CA SER A 171 -7.64 -19.17 7.97
C SER A 171 -8.07 -18.93 6.50
N ASN A 172 -7.55 -19.74 5.58
CA ASN A 172 -7.74 -19.64 4.13
C ASN A 172 -7.09 -18.44 3.42
N ILE A 173 -6.41 -17.55 4.12
CA ILE A 173 -5.65 -16.43 3.53
C ILE A 173 -4.28 -16.95 3.06
N ALA A 174 -3.89 -16.63 1.85
CA ALA A 174 -2.63 -17.07 1.22
C ALA A 174 -1.41 -16.27 1.73
N VAL A 175 -1.21 -16.28 3.04
CA VAL A 175 -0.18 -15.48 3.74
C VAL A 175 1.22 -15.71 3.16
N GLY A 176 1.54 -16.98 2.85
CA GLY A 176 2.85 -17.36 2.31
C GLY A 176 3.07 -16.89 0.87
N GLU A 177 2.04 -16.90 0.06
CA GLU A 177 2.09 -16.42 -1.33
C GLU A 177 2.37 -14.92 -1.40
N HIS A 178 1.67 -14.13 -0.57
CA HIS A 178 1.92 -12.70 -0.43
C HIS A 178 3.32 -12.40 0.13
N ALA A 179 3.80 -13.21 1.06
CA ALA A 179 5.16 -13.09 1.58
C ALA A 179 6.20 -13.34 0.49
N LEU A 180 6.03 -14.39 -0.32
CA LEU A 180 6.90 -14.69 -1.45
C LEU A 180 6.87 -13.55 -2.48
N ALA A 181 5.69 -13.07 -2.87
CA ALA A 181 5.55 -11.94 -3.78
C ALA A 181 6.29 -10.69 -3.27
N GLY A 182 6.20 -10.41 -1.97
CA GLY A 182 6.94 -9.33 -1.32
C GLY A 182 8.46 -9.52 -1.39
N ALA A 183 8.96 -10.72 -1.13
CA ALA A 183 10.39 -11.04 -1.18
C ALA A 183 10.95 -10.98 -2.62
N LEU A 184 10.22 -11.53 -3.61
CA LEU A 184 10.58 -11.44 -5.02
C LEU A 184 10.64 -9.98 -5.49
N ARG A 185 9.66 -9.17 -5.08
CA ARG A 185 9.66 -7.74 -5.35
C ARG A 185 10.83 -7.01 -4.69
N PHE A 186 11.21 -7.39 -3.47
CA PHE A 186 12.37 -6.81 -2.77
C PHE A 186 13.64 -6.93 -3.61
N PHE A 187 13.87 -8.07 -4.24
CA PHE A 187 15.02 -8.33 -5.10
C PHE A 187 14.80 -7.90 -6.56
N ALA A 188 13.59 -7.55 -6.96
CA ALA A 188 13.18 -7.39 -8.36
C ALA A 188 13.53 -8.63 -9.20
N SER A 189 13.31 -9.82 -8.64
CA SER A 189 13.73 -11.13 -9.20
C SER A 189 12.53 -12.05 -9.35
N GLY A 190 12.58 -12.96 -10.31
CA GLY A 190 11.56 -14.00 -10.50
C GLY A 190 11.77 -15.25 -9.64
N SER A 191 12.93 -15.38 -8.96
CA SER A 191 13.27 -16.49 -8.06
C SER A 191 14.15 -15.99 -6.92
N LEU A 192 14.10 -16.66 -5.76
CA LEU A 192 14.98 -16.40 -4.62
C LEU A 192 16.24 -17.28 -4.60
N ASP A 193 16.36 -18.26 -5.50
CA ASP A 193 17.41 -19.30 -5.46
C ASP A 193 18.82 -18.75 -5.55
N ARG A 194 19.00 -17.61 -6.21
CA ARG A 194 20.31 -16.97 -6.41
C ARG A 194 20.49 -15.71 -5.56
N GLU A 195 19.48 -15.37 -4.76
CA GLU A 195 19.51 -14.14 -3.99
C GLU A 195 20.23 -14.35 -2.66
N PRO A 196 21.30 -13.60 -2.38
CA PRO A 196 21.97 -13.67 -1.09
C PRO A 196 20.97 -13.38 0.03
N ARG A 197 20.86 -14.30 1.01
CA ARG A 197 19.92 -14.19 2.13
C ARG A 197 18.42 -14.13 1.70
N GLY A 198 18.08 -14.72 0.54
CA GLY A 198 16.72 -14.75 0.02
C GLY A 198 15.72 -15.37 1.00
N GLU A 199 16.07 -16.48 1.66
CA GLU A 199 15.25 -17.13 2.67
C GLU A 199 15.01 -16.26 3.91
N GLU A 200 16.00 -15.49 4.36
CA GLU A 200 15.86 -14.62 5.52
C GLU A 200 14.98 -13.42 5.20
N VAL A 201 15.08 -12.87 3.98
CA VAL A 201 14.19 -11.82 3.49
C VAL A 201 12.77 -12.36 3.35
N LEU A 202 12.59 -13.56 2.77
CA LEU A 202 11.28 -14.22 2.69
C LEU A 202 10.65 -14.38 4.07
N ARG A 203 11.40 -14.84 5.07
CA ARG A 203 10.94 -14.97 6.46
C ARG A 203 10.53 -13.64 7.07
N SER A 204 11.24 -12.55 6.75
CA SER A 204 10.87 -11.20 7.18
C SER A 204 9.52 -10.75 6.59
N TYR A 205 9.27 -11.03 5.31
CA TYR A 205 7.99 -10.79 4.66
C TYR A 205 6.88 -11.70 5.18
N PHE A 206 7.20 -12.97 5.48
CA PHE A 206 6.24 -13.91 6.06
C PHE A 206 5.76 -13.45 7.45
N ARG A 207 6.68 -13.00 8.29
CA ARG A 207 6.34 -12.41 9.58
C ARG A 207 5.48 -11.15 9.43
N ALA A 208 5.81 -10.29 8.46
CA ALA A 208 5.01 -9.11 8.16
C ALA A 208 3.60 -9.47 7.66
N ALA A 209 3.49 -10.52 6.86
CA ALA A 209 2.21 -11.02 6.35
C ALA A 209 1.31 -11.58 7.47
N LEU A 210 1.87 -12.38 8.39
CA LEU A 210 1.16 -12.89 9.56
C LEU A 210 0.69 -11.75 10.48
N LEU A 211 1.54 -10.77 10.75
CA LEU A 211 1.19 -9.60 11.55
C LEU A 211 0.09 -8.75 10.88
N THR A 212 0.13 -8.63 9.55
CA THR A 212 -0.92 -7.95 8.79
C THR A 212 -2.25 -8.69 8.91
N ALA A 213 -2.21 -10.03 8.78
CA ALA A 213 -3.41 -10.86 8.89
C ALA A 213 -4.05 -10.71 10.28
N GLU A 214 -3.25 -10.72 11.34
CA GLU A 214 -3.73 -10.54 12.70
C GLU A 214 -4.30 -9.14 12.94
N ALA A 215 -3.58 -8.08 12.51
CA ALA A 215 -4.05 -6.71 12.66
C ALA A 215 -5.37 -6.46 11.90
N THR A 216 -5.48 -6.99 10.68
CA THR A 216 -6.72 -6.86 9.89
C THR A 216 -7.87 -7.63 10.51
N ARG A 217 -7.60 -8.83 11.04
CA ARG A 217 -8.61 -9.63 11.76
C ARG A 217 -9.12 -8.85 12.98
N GLY A 218 -8.21 -8.32 13.81
CA GLY A 218 -8.58 -7.54 14.99
C GLY A 218 -9.42 -6.32 14.66
N LEU A 219 -9.07 -5.58 13.60
CA LEU A 219 -9.86 -4.45 13.12
C LEU A 219 -11.28 -4.89 12.69
N LEU A 220 -11.37 -5.99 11.93
CA LEU A 220 -12.65 -6.51 11.43
C LEU A 220 -13.51 -7.18 12.50
N ASP A 221 -12.92 -7.58 13.62
CA ASP A 221 -13.67 -8.09 14.78
C ASP A 221 -14.29 -6.95 15.61
N GLU A 222 -13.74 -5.73 15.51
CA GLU A 222 -14.25 -4.54 16.20
C GLU A 222 -15.18 -3.68 15.34
N ILE A 223 -14.91 -3.61 14.02
CA ILE A 223 -15.61 -2.68 13.11
C ILE A 223 -16.02 -3.41 11.84
N GLU A 224 -17.28 -3.31 11.50
CA GLU A 224 -17.81 -3.79 10.23
C GLU A 224 -17.68 -2.70 9.15
N PHE A 225 -17.20 -3.09 7.97
CA PHE A 225 -17.03 -2.22 6.80
C PHE A 225 -17.79 -2.79 5.60
N ASP A 226 -18.50 -1.93 4.89
CA ASP A 226 -19.20 -2.28 3.65
C ASP A 226 -18.23 -2.44 2.47
N ASN A 227 -17.21 -1.59 2.45
CA ASN A 227 -16.26 -1.51 1.35
C ASN A 227 -14.83 -1.30 1.85
N VAL A 228 -13.87 -1.81 1.10
CA VAL A 228 -12.46 -1.47 1.26
C VAL A 228 -11.85 -0.99 -0.05
N VAL A 229 -11.05 0.07 0.02
CA VAL A 229 -10.28 0.59 -1.10
C VAL A 229 -8.80 0.52 -0.78
N LEU A 230 -8.01 -0.01 -1.69
CA LEU A 230 -6.57 -0.18 -1.48
C LEU A 230 -5.77 -0.14 -2.79
N HIS A 231 -4.51 0.24 -2.66
CA HIS A 231 -3.56 0.22 -3.76
C HIS A 231 -3.07 -1.21 -4.04
N HIS A 232 -3.03 -1.64 -5.28
CA HIS A 232 -2.57 -2.94 -5.79
C HIS A 232 -3.36 -4.17 -5.35
N GLY A 233 -3.46 -4.46 -4.06
CA GLY A 233 -4.05 -5.70 -3.56
C GLY A 233 -3.22 -6.98 -3.77
N LEU A 234 -1.88 -6.87 -3.90
CA LEU A 234 -0.99 -8.01 -4.19
C LEU A 234 0.07 -8.25 -3.13
N TYR A 235 0.80 -7.20 -2.75
CA TYR A 235 1.95 -7.31 -1.87
C TYR A 235 1.57 -7.16 -0.39
N VAL A 236 2.48 -7.49 0.50
CA VAL A 236 2.35 -7.20 1.94
C VAL A 236 2.46 -5.68 2.15
N PRO A 237 1.47 -5.04 2.82
CA PRO A 237 0.34 -5.62 3.53
C PRO A 237 -0.96 -5.77 2.71
N GLN A 238 -1.13 -5.04 1.60
CA GLN A 238 -2.41 -4.85 0.93
C GLN A 238 -3.07 -6.13 0.41
N GLY A 239 -2.30 -7.10 -0.09
CA GLY A 239 -2.83 -8.36 -0.57
C GLY A 239 -3.55 -9.16 0.52
N ILE A 240 -2.98 -9.16 1.71
CA ILE A 240 -3.56 -9.83 2.89
C ILE A 240 -4.88 -9.17 3.31
N ILE A 241 -4.89 -7.83 3.38
CA ILE A 241 -6.09 -7.06 3.71
C ILE A 241 -7.20 -7.36 2.69
N CYS A 242 -6.84 -7.33 1.40
CA CYS A 242 -7.72 -7.60 0.29
C CYS A 242 -8.42 -8.97 0.40
N GLU A 243 -7.66 -10.05 0.68
CA GLU A 243 -8.22 -11.39 0.85
C GLU A 243 -9.15 -11.48 2.07
N GLN A 244 -8.79 -10.87 3.19
CA GLN A 244 -9.62 -10.93 4.40
C GLN A 244 -10.95 -10.21 4.24
N PHE A 245 -10.97 -9.05 3.55
CA PHE A 245 -12.20 -8.34 3.26
C PHE A 245 -13.10 -9.15 2.31
N ARG A 246 -12.53 -9.75 1.25
CA ARG A 246 -13.29 -10.66 0.38
C ARG A 246 -13.87 -11.85 1.14
N ALA A 247 -13.09 -12.46 2.04
CA ALA A 247 -13.56 -13.57 2.85
C ALA A 247 -14.73 -13.22 3.78
N ARG A 248 -14.89 -11.91 4.12
CA ARG A 248 -16.01 -11.37 4.90
C ARG A 248 -17.18 -10.87 4.03
N GLY A 249 -17.07 -10.97 2.69
CA GLY A 249 -18.11 -10.54 1.76
C GLY A 249 -18.19 -9.02 1.53
N ALA A 250 -17.22 -8.25 2.03
CA ALA A 250 -17.13 -6.83 1.76
C ALA A 250 -16.67 -6.57 0.31
N ARG A 251 -17.15 -5.50 -0.31
CA ARG A 251 -16.70 -5.09 -1.64
C ARG A 251 -15.25 -4.57 -1.58
N VAL A 252 -14.43 -5.04 -2.50
CA VAL A 252 -13.01 -4.68 -2.57
C VAL A 252 -12.73 -3.91 -3.85
N ALA A 253 -12.35 -2.65 -3.74
CA ALA A 253 -11.85 -1.86 -4.86
C ALA A 253 -10.33 -1.75 -4.78
N THR A 254 -9.64 -2.22 -5.80
CA THR A 254 -8.20 -2.00 -5.93
C THR A 254 -7.94 -0.91 -6.97
N TRP A 255 -6.86 -0.16 -6.81
CA TRP A 255 -6.48 0.86 -7.76
C TRP A 255 -4.97 0.88 -8.01
N HIS A 256 -4.59 1.42 -9.17
CA HIS A 256 -3.20 1.61 -9.56
C HIS A 256 -3.04 2.85 -10.45
N PRO A 257 -1.93 3.59 -10.37
CA PRO A 257 -1.62 4.62 -11.35
C PRO A 257 -1.54 4.03 -12.75
N ALA A 258 -2.30 4.58 -13.69
CA ALA A 258 -2.26 4.16 -15.08
C ALA A 258 -0.98 4.63 -15.78
N TYR A 259 -0.72 4.12 -16.97
CA TYR A 259 0.44 4.51 -17.78
C TYR A 259 0.37 5.99 -18.20
N ARG A 260 -0.83 6.52 -18.42
CA ARG A 260 -1.04 7.93 -18.73
C ARG A 260 -0.98 8.75 -17.45
N ARG A 261 -0.28 9.89 -17.52
CA ARG A 261 -0.14 10.83 -16.39
C ARG A 261 -1.51 11.34 -15.93
N GLY A 262 -1.74 11.33 -14.61
CA GLY A 262 -2.99 11.79 -14.01
C GLY A 262 -4.17 10.83 -14.15
N CYS A 263 -3.96 9.62 -14.67
CA CYS A 263 -4.97 8.58 -14.79
C CYS A 263 -4.74 7.46 -13.80
N PHE A 264 -5.83 6.83 -13.36
CA PHE A 264 -5.83 5.68 -12.46
C PHE A 264 -6.71 4.58 -13.04
N THR A 265 -6.32 3.34 -12.80
CA THR A 265 -7.13 2.17 -13.09
C THR A 265 -7.73 1.66 -11.80
N PHE A 266 -9.02 1.40 -11.81
CA PHE A 266 -9.74 0.79 -10.69
C PHE A 266 -10.24 -0.59 -11.12
N SER A 267 -10.23 -1.54 -10.17
CA SER A 267 -10.77 -2.88 -10.36
C SER A 267 -11.65 -3.24 -9.16
N GLU A 268 -12.83 -3.76 -9.42
CA GLU A 268 -13.75 -4.23 -8.40
C GLU A 268 -13.54 -5.74 -8.22
N ASP A 269 -13.45 -6.17 -6.97
CA ASP A 269 -13.27 -7.57 -6.53
C ASP A 269 -12.09 -8.33 -7.17
N ASN A 270 -11.20 -7.61 -7.85
CA ASN A 270 -10.03 -8.18 -8.50
C ASN A 270 -8.83 -7.25 -8.42
N THR A 271 -7.67 -7.68 -8.90
CA THR A 271 -6.53 -6.82 -9.14
C THR A 271 -6.57 -6.29 -10.57
N TYR A 272 -6.02 -5.10 -10.80
CA TYR A 272 -5.98 -4.50 -12.14
C TYR A 272 -5.29 -5.40 -13.19
N HIS A 273 -4.34 -6.24 -12.79
CA HIS A 273 -3.68 -7.19 -13.68
C HIS A 273 -4.69 -8.18 -14.29
N LYS A 274 -5.53 -8.78 -13.45
CA LYS A 274 -6.56 -9.70 -13.91
C LYS A 274 -7.62 -8.98 -14.72
N THR A 275 -8.04 -7.80 -14.28
CA THR A 275 -9.03 -7.00 -15.02
C THR A 275 -8.57 -6.73 -16.44
N PHE A 276 -7.30 -6.38 -16.67
CA PHE A 276 -6.78 -6.17 -18.02
C PHE A 276 -6.60 -7.46 -18.83
N ILE A 277 -6.22 -8.57 -18.18
CA ILE A 277 -6.02 -9.86 -18.88
C ILE A 277 -7.36 -10.48 -19.26
N ASP A 278 -8.34 -10.38 -18.35
CA ASP A 278 -9.65 -11.02 -18.49
C ASP A 278 -10.67 -10.12 -19.21
N GLU A 279 -10.30 -8.88 -19.57
CA GLU A 279 -11.22 -7.95 -20.23
C GLU A 279 -11.51 -8.44 -21.66
N PRO A 280 -12.79 -8.66 -22.04
CA PRO A 280 -13.14 -9.09 -23.37
C PRO A 280 -12.74 -8.04 -24.41
N THR A 281 -12.04 -8.46 -25.46
CA THR A 281 -11.57 -7.57 -26.54
C THR A 281 -12.70 -6.99 -27.38
N ASP A 282 -13.83 -7.67 -27.46
CA ASP A 282 -15.04 -7.22 -28.16
C ASP A 282 -15.59 -5.88 -27.64
N LYS A 283 -15.34 -5.55 -26.37
CA LYS A 283 -15.67 -4.22 -25.82
C LYS A 283 -14.97 -3.07 -26.53
N TRP A 284 -13.84 -3.35 -27.20
CA TRP A 284 -13.03 -2.37 -27.89
C TRP A 284 -13.30 -2.33 -29.41
N GLU A 285 -13.86 -3.39 -29.97
CA GLU A 285 -14.10 -3.53 -31.42
C GLU A 285 -15.10 -2.51 -31.99
N GLY A 286 -16.03 -2.01 -31.16
CA GLY A 286 -17.01 -1.01 -31.55
C GLY A 286 -16.54 0.44 -31.44
N ILE A 287 -15.31 0.70 -30.96
CA ILE A 287 -14.80 2.06 -30.81
C ILE A 287 -14.34 2.59 -32.17
N PRO A 288 -14.97 3.66 -32.71
CA PRO A 288 -14.57 4.19 -34.01
C PRO A 288 -13.16 4.79 -33.91
N TRP A 289 -12.25 4.26 -34.71
CA TRP A 289 -10.90 4.77 -34.81
C TRP A 289 -10.90 6.08 -35.60
N THR A 290 -10.62 7.19 -34.94
CA THR A 290 -10.60 8.52 -35.55
C THR A 290 -9.17 9.05 -35.70
N SER A 291 -8.96 10.01 -36.62
CA SER A 291 -7.67 10.68 -36.75
C SER A 291 -7.23 11.40 -35.45
N ALA A 292 -8.16 11.85 -34.64
CA ALA A 292 -7.88 12.46 -33.34
C ALA A 292 -7.32 11.44 -32.33
N ILE A 293 -7.87 10.23 -32.30
CA ILE A 293 -7.37 9.11 -31.46
C ILE A 293 -5.99 8.71 -31.94
N ASP A 294 -5.78 8.57 -33.25
CA ASP A 294 -4.51 8.21 -33.84
C ASP A 294 -3.41 9.24 -33.49
N SER A 295 -3.70 10.53 -33.69
CA SER A 295 -2.77 11.60 -33.33
C SER A 295 -2.43 11.61 -31.84
N SER A 296 -3.43 11.45 -30.97
CA SER A 296 -3.21 11.40 -29.50
C SER A 296 -2.38 10.17 -29.08
N LEU A 297 -2.58 9.04 -29.74
CA LEU A 297 -1.79 7.82 -29.48
C LEU A 297 -0.34 8.03 -29.94
N MET A 298 -0.13 8.58 -31.14
CA MET A 298 1.21 8.84 -31.64
C MET A 298 1.98 9.83 -30.75
N GLU A 299 1.36 10.91 -30.33
CA GLU A 299 1.94 11.86 -29.39
C GLU A 299 2.33 11.19 -28.06
N TYR A 300 1.47 10.33 -27.54
CA TYR A 300 1.76 9.56 -26.33
C TYR A 300 2.96 8.62 -26.55
N LEU A 301 3.00 7.87 -27.63
CA LEU A 301 4.09 6.93 -27.94
C LEU A 301 5.42 7.67 -28.15
N GLU A 302 5.41 8.80 -28.83
CA GLU A 302 6.59 9.65 -29.01
C GLU A 302 7.11 10.20 -27.67
N SER A 303 6.23 10.62 -26.78
CA SER A 303 6.61 11.09 -25.43
C SER A 303 7.31 10.03 -24.57
N ARG A 304 7.25 8.76 -24.97
CA ARG A 304 7.88 7.61 -24.29
C ARG A 304 9.21 7.17 -24.87
N ARG A 305 9.62 7.77 -25.98
CA ARG A 305 10.90 7.46 -26.65
C ARG A 305 12.08 8.30 -26.14
N CYS A 306 11.85 9.21 -25.19
CA CYS A 306 12.89 10.10 -24.60
C CYS A 306 13.40 9.58 -23.27
#